data_9e1b7d12e27f5a7b8f7c1fe4b1bb62b9
#
_entry.id   9e1b7d12e27f5a7b8f7c1fe4b1bb62b9
#
_cell.length_a   1.000
_cell.length_b   1.000
_cell.length_c   1.000
_cell.angle_alpha   90.00
_cell.angle_beta   90.00
_cell.angle_gamma   90.00
#
_symmetry.space_group_name_H-M   'P 1'
#
loop_
_entity.id
_entity.type
_entity.pdbx_description
1 polymer ?
#
loop_
_entity_poly.entity_id
_entity_poly.type
_entity_poly.pdbx_seq_one_letter_code
_entity_poly.pdbx_strand_id
1 'polypeptide(L)'
;MSLQGPMIVVADSPAAELVDALSAAGVFPIVETKWTDAVAAFVAVKPTAVIIAEPGDAPDEATARTLTRQIATASGTIVPVIARVHGNQEAALPIALPADAGLPVARFIARLRSAMRVRALHATVLRRIETFAVHDGRLPPLPAGDALDDATVLIAGRGPLYPKLSVAMGERFNMLGALSVETAAKHLNARDIDGIVVGDGFSPRMVEAFLTVLAQDTRFRDIPVAVIGDAPPDFAEVLPNIDHVDGDPLRLVARMVPLVRMHAFEARLKRMLKTLDTKGMFDPVTGLLTRDTFGQELDKAVAEAGDRSTALSLARFSFDGPLDARASMDSARLLTRLIRNNDFGCRDGDGALLLAFTQTDLRAAHVVARRIAGLIKNFMLIPQRAGDKVAASVTLATLKSGDTFDSLMRRVMGSQAVAAE
;
A
#
# COMPACT_ATOMS: atom_id res chain seq x y z
N MET A 1 0.46 8.83 -2.49
CA MET A 1 -0.03 7.74 -3.35
C MET A 1 -1.33 8.21 -3.95
N SER A 2 -1.46 8.21 -5.24
CA SER A 2 -2.69 8.56 -5.94
C SER A 2 -3.70 7.42 -5.80
N LEU A 3 -4.97 7.73 -5.55
CA LEU A 3 -6.07 6.76 -5.54
C LEU A 3 -6.69 6.60 -6.94
N GLN A 4 -5.84 6.60 -7.97
CA GLN A 4 -6.26 6.49 -9.35
C GLN A 4 -6.51 5.04 -9.76
N GLY A 5 -7.44 4.88 -10.68
CA GLY A 5 -7.95 3.62 -11.18
C GLY A 5 -9.41 3.44 -10.81
N PRO A 6 -10.18 2.71 -11.63
CA PRO A 6 -11.61 2.57 -11.43
C PRO A 6 -11.92 1.96 -10.08
N MET A 7 -12.82 2.59 -9.32
CA MET A 7 -13.37 2.05 -8.09
C MET A 7 -14.87 1.91 -8.23
N ILE A 8 -15.40 0.80 -7.71
CA ILE A 8 -16.84 0.57 -7.69
C ILE A 8 -17.37 0.91 -6.29
N VAL A 9 -18.43 1.70 -6.27
CA VAL A 9 -19.21 1.99 -5.06
C VAL A 9 -20.54 1.25 -5.20
N VAL A 10 -20.76 0.28 -4.32
CA VAL A 10 -21.98 -0.52 -4.27
C VAL A 10 -22.92 0.08 -3.23
N ALA A 11 -24.11 0.51 -3.67
CA ALA A 11 -25.16 1.06 -2.82
C ALA A 11 -26.51 0.93 -3.53
N ASP A 12 -27.58 0.60 -2.80
CA ASP A 12 -28.94 0.64 -3.34
C ASP A 12 -29.54 2.05 -3.32
N SER A 13 -29.05 2.90 -2.42
CA SER A 13 -29.36 4.33 -2.35
C SER A 13 -28.16 5.19 -2.80
N PRO A 14 -28.40 6.41 -3.33
CA PRO A 14 -27.30 7.29 -3.75
C PRO A 14 -26.34 7.62 -2.59
N ALA A 15 -25.05 7.33 -2.75
CA ALA A 15 -24.01 7.56 -1.74
C ALA A 15 -23.26 8.89 -1.99
N ALA A 16 -23.99 9.98 -2.30
CA ALA A 16 -23.43 11.24 -2.78
C ALA A 16 -22.30 11.80 -1.88
N GLU A 17 -22.51 11.85 -0.56
CA GLU A 17 -21.49 12.35 0.40
C GLU A 17 -20.18 11.56 0.33
N LEU A 18 -20.29 10.22 0.24
CA LEU A 18 -19.12 9.36 0.13
C LEU A 18 -18.41 9.53 -1.22
N VAL A 19 -19.17 9.62 -2.31
CA VAL A 19 -18.65 9.80 -3.67
C VAL A 19 -17.95 11.15 -3.79
N ASP A 20 -18.53 12.23 -3.25
CA ASP A 20 -17.91 13.55 -3.21
C ASP A 20 -16.59 13.53 -2.42
N ALA A 21 -16.58 12.88 -1.27
CA ALA A 21 -15.37 12.74 -0.45
C ALA A 21 -14.28 11.90 -1.11
N LEU A 22 -14.66 10.81 -1.79
CA LEU A 22 -13.73 9.99 -2.59
C LEU A 22 -13.14 10.80 -3.74
N SER A 23 -13.99 11.56 -4.46
CA SER A 23 -13.56 12.44 -5.55
C SER A 23 -12.59 13.52 -5.05
N ALA A 24 -12.92 14.17 -3.92
CA ALA A 24 -12.05 15.16 -3.27
C ALA A 24 -10.71 14.55 -2.82
N ALA A 25 -10.69 13.26 -2.46
CA ALA A 25 -9.48 12.51 -2.12
C ALA A 25 -8.65 12.08 -3.35
N GLY A 26 -9.13 12.36 -4.57
CA GLY A 26 -8.47 12.03 -5.84
C GLY A 26 -8.77 10.63 -6.37
N VAL A 27 -9.86 10.00 -5.93
CA VAL A 27 -10.35 8.75 -6.52
C VAL A 27 -10.98 9.04 -7.87
N PHE A 28 -10.50 8.39 -8.92
CA PHE A 28 -11.07 8.53 -10.27
C PHE A 28 -10.63 7.36 -11.17
N PRO A 29 -11.52 6.82 -12.01
CA PRO A 29 -12.97 7.05 -12.03
C PRO A 29 -13.72 6.33 -10.90
N ILE A 30 -14.90 6.83 -10.54
CA ILE A 30 -15.83 6.21 -9.59
C ILE A 30 -17.03 5.69 -10.38
N VAL A 31 -17.41 4.44 -10.15
CA VAL A 31 -18.57 3.80 -10.77
C VAL A 31 -19.55 3.38 -9.67
N GLU A 32 -20.69 4.06 -9.58
CA GLU A 32 -21.76 3.65 -8.67
C GLU A 32 -22.58 2.54 -9.28
N THR A 33 -22.94 1.54 -8.50
CA THR A 33 -23.74 0.39 -8.91
C THR A 33 -24.62 -0.12 -7.78
N LYS A 34 -25.73 -0.73 -8.11
CA LYS A 34 -26.57 -1.44 -7.15
C LYS A 34 -26.05 -2.86 -6.90
N TRP A 35 -26.49 -3.47 -5.80
CA TRP A 35 -26.14 -4.86 -5.50
C TRP A 35 -26.51 -5.83 -6.62
N THR A 36 -27.67 -5.63 -7.27
CA THR A 36 -28.15 -6.45 -8.41
C THR A 36 -27.16 -6.49 -9.56
N ASP A 37 -26.44 -5.40 -9.79
CA ASP A 37 -25.53 -5.22 -10.93
C ASP A 37 -24.05 -5.30 -10.53
N ALA A 38 -23.75 -5.44 -9.23
CA ALA A 38 -22.40 -5.37 -8.69
C ALA A 38 -21.44 -6.40 -9.31
N VAL A 39 -21.90 -7.63 -9.55
CA VAL A 39 -21.09 -8.69 -10.18
C VAL A 39 -20.78 -8.34 -11.64
N ALA A 40 -21.78 -7.88 -12.40
CA ALA A 40 -21.58 -7.49 -13.80
C ALA A 40 -20.65 -6.26 -13.91
N ALA A 41 -20.84 -5.27 -13.03
CA ALA A 41 -19.99 -4.09 -12.95
C ALA A 41 -18.56 -4.48 -12.59
N PHE A 42 -18.34 -5.40 -11.65
CA PHE A 42 -17.01 -5.88 -11.28
C PHE A 42 -16.25 -6.49 -12.46
N VAL A 43 -16.91 -7.32 -13.26
CA VAL A 43 -16.32 -7.96 -14.44
C VAL A 43 -16.02 -6.94 -15.53
N ALA A 44 -16.95 -6.01 -15.80
CA ALA A 44 -16.81 -5.02 -16.87
C ALA A 44 -15.77 -3.94 -16.55
N VAL A 45 -15.76 -3.45 -15.31
CA VAL A 45 -14.92 -2.30 -14.89
C VAL A 45 -13.52 -2.74 -14.49
N LYS A 46 -13.33 -3.98 -14.03
CA LYS A 46 -12.06 -4.49 -13.47
C LYS A 46 -11.49 -3.54 -12.39
N PRO A 47 -12.22 -3.28 -11.31
CA PRO A 47 -11.91 -2.20 -10.39
C PRO A 47 -10.61 -2.43 -9.63
N THR A 48 -10.03 -1.33 -9.16
CA THR A 48 -8.89 -1.35 -8.26
C THR A 48 -9.28 -1.54 -6.80
N ALA A 49 -10.50 -1.18 -6.43
CA ALA A 49 -11.13 -1.44 -5.13
C ALA A 49 -12.65 -1.51 -5.27
N VAL A 50 -13.30 -2.19 -4.34
CA VAL A 50 -14.76 -2.22 -4.19
C VAL A 50 -15.12 -1.57 -2.86
N ILE A 51 -16.07 -0.65 -2.87
CA ILE A 51 -16.54 0.09 -1.71
C ILE A 51 -18.01 -0.24 -1.51
N ILE A 52 -18.38 -0.71 -0.32
CA ILE A 52 -19.74 -0.92 0.09
C ILE A 52 -20.16 0.29 0.93
N ALA A 53 -21.05 1.11 0.37
CA ALA A 53 -21.31 2.44 0.90
C ALA A 53 -22.32 2.44 2.03
N GLU A 54 -23.38 1.62 1.95
CA GLU A 54 -24.49 1.65 2.90
C GLU A 54 -24.44 0.47 3.86
N PRO A 55 -24.37 0.77 5.19
CA PRO A 55 -24.61 -0.24 6.19
C PRO A 55 -26.11 -0.53 6.28
N GLY A 56 -26.54 -1.69 5.90
CA GLY A 56 -27.93 -2.09 5.99
C GLY A 56 -28.55 -2.58 4.68
N ASP A 57 -28.03 -2.17 3.56
CA ASP A 57 -28.33 -2.76 2.26
C ASP A 57 -27.55 -4.08 2.14
N ALA A 58 -27.93 -5.07 2.94
CA ALA A 58 -27.33 -6.40 2.82
C ALA A 58 -27.88 -7.06 1.54
N PRO A 59 -27.01 -7.49 0.63
CA PRO A 59 -27.44 -8.28 -0.51
C PRO A 59 -28.04 -9.61 -0.02
N ASP A 60 -28.82 -10.27 -0.89
CA ASP A 60 -29.10 -11.66 -0.63
C ASP A 60 -27.79 -12.47 -0.55
N GLU A 61 -27.81 -13.55 0.21
CA GLU A 61 -26.62 -14.36 0.47
C GLU A 61 -25.98 -14.92 -0.82
N ALA A 62 -26.77 -15.14 -1.87
CA ALA A 62 -26.28 -15.66 -3.15
C ALA A 62 -25.47 -14.58 -3.90
N THR A 63 -25.95 -13.35 -3.92
CA THR A 63 -25.24 -12.20 -4.52
C THR A 63 -23.94 -11.91 -3.77
N ALA A 64 -23.98 -11.87 -2.43
CA ALA A 64 -22.79 -11.68 -1.60
C ALA A 64 -21.71 -12.75 -1.85
N ARG A 65 -22.11 -14.03 -1.87
CA ARG A 65 -21.20 -15.15 -2.17
C ARG A 65 -20.64 -15.07 -3.58
N THR A 66 -21.45 -14.71 -4.56
CA THR A 66 -21.01 -14.62 -5.96
C THR A 66 -20.01 -13.50 -6.14
N LEU A 67 -20.29 -12.31 -5.61
CA LEU A 67 -19.34 -11.18 -5.66
C LEU A 67 -18.03 -11.51 -4.92
N THR A 68 -18.12 -12.08 -3.71
CA THR A 68 -16.94 -12.52 -2.96
C THR A 68 -16.09 -13.50 -3.76
N ARG A 69 -16.71 -14.48 -4.41
CA ARG A 69 -16.02 -15.46 -5.26
C ARG A 69 -15.35 -14.79 -6.46
N GLN A 70 -16.04 -13.89 -7.16
CA GLN A 70 -15.48 -13.16 -8.29
C GLN A 70 -14.27 -12.31 -7.88
N ILE A 71 -14.35 -11.64 -6.74
CA ILE A 71 -13.23 -10.86 -6.20
C ILE A 71 -12.05 -11.77 -5.83
N ALA A 72 -12.31 -12.89 -5.14
CA ALA A 72 -11.27 -13.82 -4.69
C ALA A 72 -10.59 -14.58 -5.85
N THR A 73 -11.31 -14.81 -6.96
CA THR A 73 -10.79 -15.53 -8.14
C THR A 73 -10.32 -14.57 -9.25
N ALA A 74 -10.38 -13.25 -9.03
CA ALA A 74 -9.89 -12.28 -10.00
C ALA A 74 -8.40 -12.50 -10.26
N SER A 75 -8.04 -12.65 -11.54
CA SER A 75 -6.65 -12.81 -11.95
C SER A 75 -5.84 -11.53 -11.69
N GLY A 76 -4.59 -11.70 -11.30
CA GLY A 76 -3.64 -10.62 -11.07
C GLY A 76 -3.66 -10.09 -9.63
N THR A 77 -3.62 -8.78 -9.48
CA THR A 77 -3.53 -8.09 -8.18
C THR A 77 -4.82 -8.22 -7.37
N ILE A 78 -4.69 -8.37 -6.04
CA ILE A 78 -5.84 -8.33 -5.13
C ILE A 78 -6.69 -7.07 -5.36
N VAL A 79 -7.99 -7.21 -5.15
CA VAL A 79 -8.95 -6.10 -5.15
C VAL A 79 -9.46 -5.92 -3.73
N PRO A 80 -8.98 -4.91 -2.97
CA PRO A 80 -9.47 -4.68 -1.63
C PRO A 80 -10.95 -4.30 -1.63
N VAL A 81 -11.66 -4.81 -0.65
CA VAL A 81 -13.06 -4.46 -0.39
C VAL A 81 -13.12 -3.70 0.93
N ILE A 82 -13.80 -2.57 0.97
CA ILE A 82 -13.99 -1.78 2.18
C ILE A 82 -15.48 -1.55 2.36
N ALA A 83 -16.02 -1.89 3.52
CA ALA A 83 -17.44 -1.72 3.82
C ALA A 83 -17.64 -0.70 4.93
N ARG A 84 -18.53 0.25 4.72
CA ARG A 84 -19.07 1.06 5.81
C ARG A 84 -20.00 0.18 6.65
N VAL A 85 -19.85 0.26 7.94
CA VAL A 85 -20.65 -0.53 8.91
C VAL A 85 -21.10 0.38 10.03
N HIS A 86 -22.31 0.21 10.55
CA HIS A 86 -22.77 0.94 11.74
C HIS A 86 -22.44 0.19 13.02
N GLY A 87 -21.73 0.86 13.92
CA GLY A 87 -21.47 0.38 15.27
C GLY A 87 -21.04 -1.09 15.27
N ASN A 88 -21.95 -1.97 15.65
CA ASN A 88 -21.67 -3.39 15.86
C ASN A 88 -22.09 -4.31 14.71
N GLN A 89 -22.50 -3.75 13.57
CA GLN A 89 -22.86 -4.57 12.40
C GLN A 89 -21.63 -5.22 11.76
N GLU A 90 -21.80 -6.44 11.26
CA GLU A 90 -20.80 -7.09 10.43
C GLU A 90 -20.83 -6.53 9.01
N ALA A 91 -19.70 -6.59 8.35
CA ALA A 91 -19.61 -6.21 6.93
C ALA A 91 -20.42 -7.18 6.07
N ALA A 92 -21.11 -6.66 5.05
CA ALA A 92 -21.92 -7.46 4.11
C ALA A 92 -21.12 -8.56 3.40
N LEU A 93 -19.81 -8.38 3.25
CA LEU A 93 -18.90 -9.39 2.69
C LEU A 93 -17.81 -9.74 3.74
N PRO A 94 -17.55 -11.04 3.99
CA PRO A 94 -16.57 -11.49 4.98
C PRO A 94 -15.12 -11.06 4.68
N ILE A 95 -14.84 -10.71 3.42
CA ILE A 95 -13.54 -10.24 2.96
C ILE A 95 -13.39 -8.71 3.09
N ALA A 96 -14.46 -8.00 3.41
CA ALA A 96 -14.43 -6.54 3.45
C ALA A 96 -13.75 -6.02 4.72
N LEU A 97 -12.89 -5.05 4.55
CA LEU A 97 -12.32 -4.28 5.65
C LEU A 97 -13.42 -3.38 6.24
N PRO A 98 -13.81 -3.56 7.49
CA PRO A 98 -14.87 -2.78 8.09
C PRO A 98 -14.39 -1.34 8.33
N ALA A 99 -15.26 -0.35 8.09
CA ALA A 99 -15.05 1.04 8.44
C ALA A 99 -16.32 1.60 9.08
N ASP A 100 -16.21 2.14 10.28
CA ASP A 100 -17.37 2.65 11.01
C ASP A 100 -17.97 3.86 10.28
N ALA A 101 -19.26 3.75 9.91
CA ALA A 101 -19.99 4.78 9.20
C ALA A 101 -20.32 6.02 10.08
N GLY A 102 -20.31 5.86 11.40
CA GLY A 102 -20.47 6.96 12.34
C GLY A 102 -19.23 7.85 12.51
N LEU A 103 -18.10 7.44 11.90
CA LEU A 103 -16.85 8.18 11.99
C LEU A 103 -16.64 9.08 10.75
N PRO A 104 -15.81 10.15 10.88
CA PRO A 104 -15.52 11.03 9.76
C PRO A 104 -15.01 10.26 8.53
N VAL A 105 -15.45 10.65 7.35
CA VAL A 105 -15.08 10.00 6.06
C VAL A 105 -13.55 10.00 5.84
N ALA A 106 -12.82 10.93 6.45
CA ALA A 106 -11.36 10.95 6.42
C ALA A 106 -10.74 9.64 6.93
N ARG A 107 -11.34 8.99 7.94
CA ARG A 107 -10.92 7.66 8.43
C ARG A 107 -11.11 6.58 7.37
N PHE A 108 -12.26 6.58 6.72
CA PHE A 108 -12.52 5.68 5.60
C PHE A 108 -11.46 5.83 4.51
N ILE A 109 -11.17 7.07 4.10
CA ILE A 109 -10.14 7.38 3.10
C ILE A 109 -8.74 6.91 3.56
N ALA A 110 -8.41 7.06 4.84
CA ALA A 110 -7.13 6.59 5.38
C ALA A 110 -7.00 5.05 5.29
N ARG A 111 -8.07 4.31 5.63
CA ARG A 111 -8.13 2.84 5.50
C ARG A 111 -8.09 2.40 4.04
N LEU A 112 -8.80 3.07 3.15
CA LEU A 112 -8.73 2.84 1.72
C LEU A 112 -7.29 3.00 1.19
N ARG A 113 -6.60 4.09 1.59
CA ARG A 113 -5.21 4.31 1.21
C ARG A 113 -4.27 3.21 1.74
N SER A 114 -4.52 2.72 2.96
CA SER A 114 -3.76 1.58 3.51
C SER A 114 -3.96 0.32 2.68
N ALA A 115 -5.19 -0.05 2.37
CA ALA A 115 -5.51 -1.20 1.54
C ALA A 115 -4.93 -1.10 0.11
N MET A 116 -4.98 0.11 -0.48
CA MET A 116 -4.39 0.36 -1.80
C MET A 116 -2.86 0.24 -1.80
N ARG A 117 -2.18 0.53 -0.67
CA ARG A 117 -0.72 0.26 -0.55
C ARG A 117 -0.42 -1.23 -0.62
N VAL A 118 -1.21 -2.06 0.06
CA VAL A 118 -1.04 -3.53 0.02
C VAL A 118 -1.28 -4.05 -1.41
N ARG A 119 -2.32 -3.55 -2.08
CA ARG A 119 -2.56 -3.86 -3.49
C ARG A 119 -1.36 -3.51 -4.37
N ALA A 120 -0.79 -2.31 -4.22
CA ALA A 120 0.36 -1.86 -4.98
C ALA A 120 1.61 -2.73 -4.73
N LEU A 121 1.82 -3.14 -3.47
CA LEU A 121 2.91 -4.06 -3.12
C LEU A 121 2.69 -5.44 -3.75
N HIS A 122 1.46 -5.95 -3.76
CA HIS A 122 1.14 -7.21 -4.44
C HIS A 122 1.44 -7.14 -5.94
N ALA A 123 1.02 -6.06 -6.61
CA ALA A 123 1.36 -5.81 -8.01
C ALA A 123 2.88 -5.85 -8.25
N THR A 124 3.64 -5.20 -7.38
CA THR A 124 5.12 -5.19 -7.45
C THR A 124 5.70 -6.59 -7.30
N VAL A 125 5.21 -7.38 -6.33
CA VAL A 125 5.67 -8.76 -6.13
C VAL A 125 5.37 -9.63 -7.36
N LEU A 126 4.16 -9.52 -7.93
CA LEU A 126 3.79 -10.27 -9.12
C LEU A 126 4.70 -9.94 -10.30
N ARG A 127 4.93 -8.65 -10.61
CA ARG A 127 5.86 -8.24 -11.66
C ARG A 127 7.27 -8.77 -11.41
N ARG A 128 7.73 -8.69 -10.16
CA ARG A 128 9.07 -9.16 -9.77
C ARG A 128 9.22 -10.66 -9.92
N ILE A 129 8.20 -11.45 -9.58
CA ILE A 129 8.16 -12.90 -9.80
C ILE A 129 8.28 -13.23 -11.28
N GLU A 130 7.51 -12.57 -12.13
CA GLU A 130 7.56 -12.79 -13.57
C GLU A 130 8.91 -12.40 -14.17
N THR A 131 9.51 -11.30 -13.71
CA THR A 131 10.85 -10.89 -14.15
C THR A 131 11.91 -11.89 -13.68
N PHE A 132 11.78 -12.37 -12.44
CA PHE A 132 12.65 -13.42 -11.90
C PHE A 132 12.55 -14.71 -12.71
N ALA A 133 11.35 -15.12 -13.12
CA ALA A 133 11.15 -16.33 -13.90
C ALA A 133 11.87 -16.30 -15.26
N VAL A 134 11.98 -15.12 -15.87
CA VAL A 134 12.74 -14.92 -17.12
C VAL A 134 14.25 -15.12 -16.89
N HIS A 135 14.77 -14.73 -15.71
CA HIS A 135 16.21 -14.81 -15.41
C HIS A 135 16.64 -16.21 -14.89
N ASP A 136 15.84 -16.83 -14.04
CA ASP A 136 16.20 -18.08 -13.33
C ASP A 136 15.46 -19.33 -13.86
N GLY A 137 14.51 -19.14 -14.78
CA GLY A 137 13.75 -20.25 -15.41
C GLY A 137 12.80 -20.99 -14.46
N ARG A 138 12.66 -20.55 -13.20
CA ARG A 138 11.78 -21.14 -12.19
C ARG A 138 10.95 -20.07 -11.51
N LEU A 139 9.63 -20.27 -11.50
CA LEU A 139 8.74 -19.43 -10.69
C LEU A 139 8.95 -19.75 -9.21
N PRO A 140 9.31 -18.79 -8.36
CA PRO A 140 9.26 -19.01 -6.93
C PRO A 140 7.80 -19.26 -6.52
N PRO A 141 7.55 -20.23 -5.63
CA PRO A 141 6.18 -20.50 -5.20
C PRO A 141 5.61 -19.26 -4.50
N LEU A 142 4.42 -18.85 -4.94
CA LEU A 142 3.63 -17.88 -4.18
C LEU A 142 3.34 -18.47 -2.80
N PRO A 143 3.30 -17.65 -1.74
CA PRO A 143 2.92 -18.12 -0.42
C PRO A 143 1.54 -18.77 -0.49
N ALA A 144 1.47 -20.07 -0.29
CA ALA A 144 0.23 -20.83 -0.24
C ALA A 144 -0.45 -20.67 1.13
N GLY A 145 -1.77 -20.82 1.18
CA GLY A 145 -2.55 -20.77 2.42
C GLY A 145 -3.06 -19.37 2.80
N ASP A 146 -3.97 -19.34 3.77
CA ASP A 146 -4.49 -18.08 4.33
C ASP A 146 -3.37 -17.33 5.08
N ALA A 147 -3.32 -16.02 4.92
CA ALA A 147 -2.36 -15.20 5.65
C ALA A 147 -2.61 -15.21 7.17
N LEU A 148 -3.79 -15.59 7.60
CA LEU A 148 -4.14 -15.74 9.02
C LEU A 148 -3.43 -16.91 9.70
N ASP A 149 -3.02 -17.95 8.96
CA ASP A 149 -2.41 -19.15 9.52
C ASP A 149 -1.12 -18.84 10.32
N ASP A 150 -0.38 -17.82 9.88
CA ASP A 150 0.86 -17.37 10.52
C ASP A 150 0.68 -16.06 11.32
N ALA A 151 -0.51 -15.48 11.31
CA ALA A 151 -0.74 -14.17 11.90
C ALA A 151 -0.63 -14.20 13.44
N THR A 152 0.08 -13.24 13.99
CA THR A 152 0.26 -13.08 15.43
C THR A 152 -0.42 -11.81 15.91
N VAL A 153 -1.30 -11.93 16.90
CA VAL A 153 -2.01 -10.81 17.52
C VAL A 153 -1.56 -10.64 18.97
N LEU A 154 -1.21 -9.41 19.32
CA LEU A 154 -0.88 -9.00 20.67
C LEU A 154 -2.13 -8.49 21.38
N ILE A 155 -2.48 -9.11 22.50
CA ILE A 155 -3.53 -8.59 23.39
C ILE A 155 -2.87 -8.00 24.65
N ALA A 156 -3.08 -6.71 24.87
CA ALA A 156 -2.62 -5.99 26.04
C ALA A 156 -3.83 -5.65 26.91
N GLY A 157 -3.89 -6.16 28.14
CA GLY A 157 -5.00 -5.91 29.05
C GLY A 157 -4.83 -6.64 30.37
N ARG A 158 -5.52 -6.17 31.40
CA ARG A 158 -5.54 -6.78 32.76
C ARG A 158 -6.90 -6.72 33.42
N GLY A 159 -7.92 -6.32 32.69
CA GLY A 159 -9.30 -6.24 33.18
C GLY A 159 -10.06 -7.56 33.03
N PRO A 160 -11.32 -7.60 33.47
CA PRO A 160 -12.14 -8.80 33.47
C PRO A 160 -12.49 -9.34 32.07
N LEU A 161 -12.37 -8.54 31.01
CA LEU A 161 -12.61 -8.98 29.64
C LEU A 161 -11.43 -9.75 29.05
N TYR A 162 -10.21 -9.54 29.58
CA TYR A 162 -8.98 -10.12 29.01
C TYR A 162 -9.06 -11.65 28.77
N PRO A 163 -9.54 -12.50 29.69
CA PRO A 163 -9.61 -13.94 29.45
C PRO A 163 -10.55 -14.31 28.30
N LYS A 164 -11.73 -13.66 28.22
CA LYS A 164 -12.73 -13.93 27.19
C LYS A 164 -12.22 -13.51 25.80
N LEU A 165 -11.59 -12.34 25.71
CA LEU A 165 -11.01 -11.84 24.48
C LEU A 165 -9.85 -12.71 24.03
N SER A 166 -8.99 -13.15 24.97
CA SER A 166 -7.85 -14.04 24.66
C SER A 166 -8.30 -15.39 24.11
N VAL A 167 -9.36 -15.98 24.62
CA VAL A 167 -9.91 -17.24 24.11
C VAL A 167 -10.45 -17.04 22.68
N ALA A 168 -11.34 -16.05 22.49
CA ALA A 168 -11.96 -15.82 21.18
C ALA A 168 -10.96 -15.47 20.08
N MET A 169 -9.94 -14.67 20.40
CA MET A 169 -8.88 -14.33 19.46
C MET A 169 -7.95 -15.53 19.21
N GLY A 170 -7.66 -16.32 20.25
CA GLY A 170 -6.78 -17.50 20.16
C GLY A 170 -7.34 -18.63 19.29
N GLU A 171 -8.66 -18.67 19.03
CA GLU A 171 -9.27 -19.59 18.08
C GLU A 171 -8.96 -19.26 16.61
N ARG A 172 -8.48 -18.05 16.34
CA ARG A 172 -8.25 -17.51 14.98
C ARG A 172 -6.82 -17.11 14.69
N PHE A 173 -6.06 -16.75 15.71
CA PHE A 173 -4.73 -16.18 15.59
C PHE A 173 -3.73 -16.81 16.57
N ASN A 174 -2.45 -16.73 16.26
CA ASN A 174 -1.42 -16.94 17.26
C ASN A 174 -1.45 -15.74 18.23
N MET A 175 -1.52 -16.05 19.53
CA MET A 175 -1.72 -15.02 20.54
C MET A 175 -0.47 -14.74 21.37
N LEU A 176 -0.21 -13.45 21.59
CA LEU A 176 0.73 -12.96 22.61
C LEU A 176 -0.02 -12.13 23.65
N GLY A 177 0.16 -12.46 24.91
CA GLY A 177 -0.48 -11.73 26.02
C GLY A 177 0.48 -10.74 26.68
N ALA A 178 0.00 -9.57 27.04
CA ALA A 178 0.72 -8.57 27.82
C ALA A 178 -0.18 -7.96 28.88
N LEU A 179 0.21 -8.06 30.15
CA LEU A 179 -0.53 -7.48 31.27
C LEU A 179 -0.12 -6.04 31.58
N SER A 180 0.86 -5.50 30.85
CA SER A 180 1.29 -4.11 30.94
C SER A 180 1.68 -3.56 29.55
N VAL A 181 1.63 -2.25 29.42
CA VAL A 181 2.03 -1.54 28.20
C VAL A 181 3.53 -1.73 27.89
N GLU A 182 4.36 -1.81 28.93
CA GLU A 182 5.81 -2.05 28.78
C GLU A 182 6.09 -3.45 28.22
N THR A 183 5.34 -4.45 28.65
CA THR A 183 5.44 -5.81 28.12
C THR A 183 4.94 -5.85 26.67
N ALA A 184 3.85 -5.15 26.36
CA ALA A 184 3.35 -5.01 25.00
C ALA A 184 4.42 -4.38 24.09
N ALA A 185 5.05 -3.29 24.52
CA ALA A 185 6.11 -2.62 23.77
C ALA A 185 7.35 -3.53 23.55
N LYS A 186 7.70 -4.37 24.52
CA LYS A 186 8.77 -5.37 24.37
C LYS A 186 8.43 -6.39 23.29
N HIS A 187 7.20 -6.89 23.25
CA HIS A 187 6.76 -7.84 22.23
C HIS A 187 6.80 -7.20 20.82
N LEU A 188 6.34 -5.96 20.67
CA LEU A 188 6.38 -5.21 19.42
C LEU A 188 7.79 -5.03 18.84
N ASN A 189 8.78 -4.86 19.72
CA ASN A 189 10.18 -4.71 19.30
C ASN A 189 10.89 -6.05 19.03
N ALA A 190 10.39 -7.15 19.58
CA ALA A 190 11.06 -8.47 19.53
C ALA A 190 10.45 -9.42 18.48
N ARG A 191 9.23 -9.15 18.00
CA ARG A 191 8.48 -10.09 17.15
C ARG A 191 7.68 -9.35 16.09
N ASP A 192 7.38 -10.02 14.99
CA ASP A 192 6.43 -9.55 14.00
C ASP A 192 5.01 -9.72 14.57
N ILE A 193 4.26 -8.64 14.62
CA ILE A 193 2.90 -8.56 15.14
C ILE A 193 1.98 -8.08 14.02
N ASP A 194 0.89 -8.80 13.79
CA ASP A 194 -0.07 -8.51 12.70
C ASP A 194 -1.35 -7.83 13.18
N GLY A 195 -1.55 -7.72 14.49
CA GLY A 195 -2.67 -7.01 15.09
C GLY A 195 -2.47 -6.77 16.56
N ILE A 196 -3.10 -5.73 17.09
CA ILE A 196 -3.03 -5.34 18.50
C ILE A 196 -4.45 -5.15 19.04
N VAL A 197 -4.73 -5.74 20.20
CA VAL A 197 -5.94 -5.50 20.98
C VAL A 197 -5.52 -4.82 22.27
N VAL A 198 -6.00 -3.61 22.49
CA VAL A 198 -5.84 -2.89 23.75
C VAL A 198 -7.12 -3.13 24.57
N GLY A 199 -7.04 -4.06 25.48
CA GLY A 199 -8.13 -4.48 26.35
C GLY A 199 -8.35 -3.51 27.53
N ASP A 200 -9.29 -3.90 28.37
CA ASP A 200 -9.67 -3.16 29.57
C ASP A 200 -8.61 -3.20 30.69
N GLY A 201 -8.77 -2.35 31.68
CA GLY A 201 -7.93 -2.28 32.88
C GLY A 201 -6.73 -1.35 32.81
N PHE A 202 -6.50 -0.67 31.66
CA PHE A 202 -5.55 0.44 31.56
C PHE A 202 -6.25 1.79 31.75
N SER A 203 -5.53 2.77 32.31
CA SER A 203 -6.04 4.14 32.36
C SER A 203 -6.03 4.78 30.96
N PRO A 204 -6.94 5.74 30.67
CA PRO A 204 -6.98 6.43 29.39
C PRO A 204 -5.61 7.03 28.97
N ARG A 205 -4.86 7.58 29.94
CA ARG A 205 -3.50 8.12 29.68
C ARG A 205 -2.51 7.04 29.24
N MET A 206 -2.61 5.82 29.78
CA MET A 206 -1.73 4.71 29.36
C MET A 206 -2.06 4.25 27.95
N VAL A 207 -3.35 4.17 27.61
CA VAL A 207 -3.81 3.85 26.28
C VAL A 207 -3.33 4.92 25.28
N GLU A 208 -3.53 6.19 25.60
CA GLU A 208 -3.10 7.31 24.78
C GLU A 208 -1.57 7.30 24.54
N ALA A 209 -0.78 7.12 25.59
CA ALA A 209 0.67 7.03 25.46
C ALA A 209 1.10 5.86 24.59
N PHE A 210 0.46 4.70 24.69
CA PHE A 210 0.73 3.54 23.86
C PHE A 210 0.38 3.78 22.39
N LEU A 211 -0.79 4.34 22.11
CA LEU A 211 -1.21 4.70 20.76
C LEU A 211 -0.29 5.77 20.15
N THR A 212 0.20 6.72 20.94
CA THR A 212 1.17 7.72 20.50
C THR A 212 2.47 7.06 20.03
N VAL A 213 2.98 6.08 20.76
CA VAL A 213 4.17 5.31 20.35
C VAL A 213 3.93 4.59 19.02
N LEU A 214 2.77 3.94 18.88
CA LEU A 214 2.42 3.26 17.61
C LEU A 214 2.32 4.24 16.44
N ALA A 215 1.75 5.42 16.68
CA ALA A 215 1.57 6.46 15.67
C ALA A 215 2.90 7.09 15.20
N GLN A 216 3.87 7.22 16.09
CA GLN A 216 5.17 7.82 15.80
C GLN A 216 6.13 6.87 15.07
N ASP A 217 6.01 5.56 15.28
CA ASP A 217 6.88 4.58 14.63
C ASP A 217 6.24 4.07 13.33
N THR A 218 6.91 4.34 12.21
CA THR A 218 6.45 3.94 10.88
C THR A 218 6.28 2.42 10.71
N ARG A 219 6.93 1.61 11.54
CA ARG A 219 6.78 0.15 11.52
C ARG A 219 5.41 -0.30 12.00
N PHE A 220 4.78 0.47 12.91
CA PHE A 220 3.55 0.09 13.58
C PHE A 220 2.31 0.84 13.10
N ARG A 221 2.50 1.89 12.32
CA ARG A 221 1.41 2.77 11.86
C ARG A 221 0.26 2.04 11.14
N ASP A 222 0.58 1.03 10.35
CA ASP A 222 -0.41 0.30 9.54
C ASP A 222 -0.93 -0.98 10.22
N ILE A 223 -0.43 -1.33 11.41
CA ILE A 223 -0.91 -2.49 12.19
C ILE A 223 -2.37 -2.24 12.58
N PRO A 224 -3.26 -3.22 12.40
CA PRO A 224 -4.62 -3.18 12.94
C PRO A 224 -4.62 -3.07 14.46
N VAL A 225 -5.36 -2.09 14.98
CA VAL A 225 -5.48 -1.86 16.43
C VAL A 225 -6.95 -1.83 16.80
N ALA A 226 -7.37 -2.72 17.71
CA ALA A 226 -8.67 -2.62 18.36
C ALA A 226 -8.49 -2.10 19.77
N VAL A 227 -9.28 -1.10 20.14
CA VAL A 227 -9.32 -0.55 21.50
C VAL A 227 -10.66 -0.85 22.12
N ILE A 228 -10.66 -1.48 23.30
CA ILE A 228 -11.87 -1.77 24.07
C ILE A 228 -12.23 -0.54 24.89
N GLY A 229 -13.44 -0.02 24.63
CA GLY A 229 -13.94 1.20 25.28
C GLY A 229 -13.65 2.48 24.50
N ASP A 230 -13.75 3.62 25.21
CA ASP A 230 -13.57 4.94 24.60
C ASP A 230 -12.08 5.21 24.34
N ALA A 231 -11.72 5.41 23.10
CA ALA A 231 -10.38 5.84 22.75
C ALA A 231 -10.36 7.34 22.43
N PRO A 232 -9.20 7.98 22.61
CA PRO A 232 -9.00 9.35 22.22
C PRO A 232 -9.29 9.54 20.73
N PRO A 233 -10.09 10.54 20.31
CA PRO A 233 -10.53 10.71 18.94
C PRO A 233 -9.42 10.98 17.92
N ASP A 234 -8.25 11.44 18.37
CA ASP A 234 -7.23 12.03 17.47
C ASP A 234 -6.30 11.05 16.75
N PHE A 235 -6.35 9.75 17.07
CA PHE A 235 -5.41 8.77 16.47
C PHE A 235 -5.81 8.24 15.11
N ALA A 236 -7.03 8.45 14.66
CA ALA A 236 -7.53 7.82 13.44
C ALA A 236 -6.91 8.33 12.15
N GLU A 237 -6.44 9.55 12.11
CA GLU A 237 -5.72 10.06 10.94
C GLU A 237 -4.31 9.46 10.82
N VAL A 238 -3.71 9.11 11.96
CA VAL A 238 -2.35 8.60 12.04
C VAL A 238 -2.30 7.08 12.05
N LEU A 239 -3.30 6.41 12.67
CA LEU A 239 -3.48 4.95 12.70
C LEU A 239 -4.69 4.56 11.84
N PRO A 240 -4.52 4.33 10.53
CA PRO A 240 -5.63 4.13 9.60
C PRO A 240 -6.48 2.88 9.89
N ASN A 241 -5.91 1.91 10.60
CA ASN A 241 -6.54 0.63 10.93
C ASN A 241 -6.92 0.52 12.42
N ILE A 242 -7.16 1.65 13.11
CA ILE A 242 -7.68 1.65 14.47
C ILE A 242 -9.20 1.51 14.47
N ASP A 243 -9.73 0.63 15.33
CA ASP A 243 -11.16 0.45 15.59
C ASP A 243 -11.45 0.50 17.09
N HIS A 244 -12.67 0.96 17.44
CA HIS A 244 -13.21 0.92 18.78
C HIS A 244 -14.26 -0.18 18.87
N VAL A 245 -14.16 -1.02 19.88
CA VAL A 245 -15.02 -2.19 20.06
C VAL A 245 -15.56 -2.22 21.49
N ASP A 246 -16.80 -2.61 21.66
CA ASP A 246 -17.50 -2.65 22.96
C ASP A 246 -17.07 -3.80 23.90
N GLY A 247 -16.09 -4.61 23.51
CA GLY A 247 -15.61 -5.73 24.31
C GLY A 247 -16.37 -7.04 24.10
N ASP A 248 -17.33 -7.09 23.16
CA ASP A 248 -17.91 -8.35 22.71
C ASP A 248 -16.86 -9.15 21.91
N PRO A 249 -16.50 -10.38 22.38
CA PRO A 249 -15.45 -11.17 21.72
C PRO A 249 -15.75 -11.53 20.27
N LEU A 250 -16.99 -11.84 19.92
CA LEU A 250 -17.36 -12.23 18.54
C LEU A 250 -17.24 -11.04 17.59
N ARG A 251 -17.66 -9.87 18.03
CA ARG A 251 -17.52 -8.62 17.26
C ARG A 251 -16.06 -8.21 17.11
N LEU A 252 -15.26 -8.34 18.16
CA LEU A 252 -13.84 -8.09 18.08
C LEU A 252 -13.19 -8.97 17.01
N VAL A 253 -13.48 -10.27 17.00
CA VAL A 253 -12.96 -11.21 16.00
C VAL A 253 -13.43 -10.83 14.59
N ALA A 254 -14.73 -10.57 14.41
CA ALA A 254 -15.29 -10.18 13.12
C ALA A 254 -14.64 -8.91 12.54
N ARG A 255 -14.33 -7.91 13.41
CA ARG A 255 -13.63 -6.69 13.02
C ARG A 255 -12.15 -6.90 12.71
N MET A 256 -11.49 -7.71 13.51
CA MET A 256 -10.03 -7.87 13.40
C MET A 256 -9.61 -8.84 12.29
N VAL A 257 -10.37 -9.90 12.02
CA VAL A 257 -10.01 -10.93 11.02
C VAL A 257 -9.64 -10.34 9.66
N PRO A 258 -10.48 -9.53 9.00
CA PRO A 258 -10.13 -9.00 7.67
C PRO A 258 -8.94 -8.02 7.71
N LEU A 259 -8.80 -7.24 8.77
CA LEU A 259 -7.71 -6.29 8.94
C LEU A 259 -6.38 -7.01 9.18
N VAL A 260 -6.36 -7.99 10.09
CA VAL A 260 -5.18 -8.80 10.40
C VAL A 260 -4.77 -9.63 9.18
N ARG A 261 -5.73 -10.22 8.46
CA ARG A 261 -5.45 -10.95 7.20
C ARG A 261 -4.74 -10.06 6.19
N MET A 262 -5.20 -8.83 6.00
CA MET A 262 -4.60 -7.88 5.07
C MET A 262 -3.18 -7.49 5.50
N HIS A 263 -2.94 -7.23 6.80
CA HIS A 263 -1.62 -6.91 7.34
C HIS A 263 -0.64 -8.08 7.25
N ALA A 264 -1.07 -9.29 7.65
CA ALA A 264 -0.25 -10.50 7.53
C ALA A 264 0.10 -10.82 6.07
N PHE A 265 -0.85 -10.57 5.14
CA PHE A 265 -0.58 -10.70 3.71
C PHE A 265 0.47 -9.68 3.26
N GLU A 266 0.37 -8.43 3.69
CA GLU A 266 1.40 -7.41 3.43
C GLU A 266 2.79 -7.84 3.94
N ALA A 267 2.84 -8.39 5.16
CA ALA A 267 4.09 -8.90 5.72
C ALA A 267 4.68 -10.07 4.91
N ARG A 268 3.83 -11.00 4.43
CA ARG A 268 4.26 -12.08 3.51
C ARG A 268 4.81 -11.52 2.20
N LEU A 269 4.14 -10.53 1.59
CA LEU A 269 4.60 -9.86 0.37
C LEU A 269 5.96 -9.17 0.57
N LYS A 270 6.15 -8.47 1.69
CA LYS A 270 7.44 -7.82 2.02
C LYS A 270 8.57 -8.85 2.16
N ARG A 271 8.33 -9.99 2.82
CA ARG A 271 9.31 -11.07 2.94
C ARG A 271 9.65 -11.67 1.57
N MET A 272 8.63 -11.91 0.74
CA MET A 272 8.82 -12.45 -0.60
C MET A 272 9.63 -11.50 -1.48
N LEU A 273 9.33 -10.21 -1.47
CA LEU A 273 10.08 -9.21 -2.21
C LEU A 273 11.56 -9.24 -1.84
N LYS A 274 11.89 -9.29 -0.54
CA LYS A 274 13.28 -9.43 -0.08
C LYS A 274 13.97 -10.68 -0.61
N THR A 275 13.25 -11.79 -0.72
CA THR A 275 13.81 -13.06 -1.23
C THR A 275 14.09 -12.96 -2.74
N LEU A 276 13.23 -12.27 -3.49
CA LEU A 276 13.40 -12.03 -4.92
C LEU A 276 14.56 -11.07 -5.22
N ASP A 277 14.80 -10.10 -4.33
CA ASP A 277 15.82 -9.07 -4.51
C ASP A 277 17.27 -9.58 -4.45
N THR A 278 17.50 -10.84 -4.12
CA THR A 278 18.85 -11.37 -3.85
C THR A 278 19.56 -11.98 -5.07
N LYS A 279 18.94 -12.06 -6.26
CA LYS A 279 19.47 -12.88 -7.37
C LYS A 279 19.75 -12.11 -8.67
N GLY A 280 20.71 -11.18 -8.67
CA GLY A 280 21.26 -10.64 -9.92
C GLY A 280 20.39 -9.62 -10.65
N MET A 281 19.18 -9.34 -10.14
CA MET A 281 18.30 -8.32 -10.69
C MET A 281 18.73 -6.90 -10.33
N PHE A 282 19.51 -6.77 -9.28
CA PHE A 282 20.04 -5.50 -8.79
C PHE A 282 21.52 -5.36 -9.10
N ASP A 283 21.92 -4.18 -9.42
CA ASP A 283 23.32 -3.79 -9.43
C ASP A 283 23.84 -3.79 -7.98
N PRO A 284 24.80 -4.66 -7.64
CA PRO A 284 25.29 -4.81 -6.26
C PRO A 284 25.99 -3.55 -5.73
N VAL A 285 26.39 -2.65 -6.60
CA VAL A 285 27.08 -1.40 -6.25
C VAL A 285 26.10 -0.30 -5.89
N THR A 286 25.05 -0.14 -6.66
CA THR A 286 24.06 0.94 -6.51
C THR A 286 22.83 0.53 -5.72
N GLY A 287 22.48 -0.75 -5.73
CA GLY A 287 21.23 -1.28 -5.17
C GLY A 287 19.98 -0.94 -6.02
N LEU A 288 20.17 -0.36 -7.20
CA LEU A 288 19.12 -0.16 -8.19
C LEU A 288 19.01 -1.40 -9.09
N LEU A 289 17.91 -1.53 -9.83
CA LEU A 289 17.79 -2.58 -10.86
C LEU A 289 18.90 -2.45 -11.92
N THR A 290 19.30 -3.58 -12.47
CA THR A 290 20.08 -3.55 -13.72
C THR A 290 19.24 -2.92 -14.82
N ARG A 291 19.88 -2.42 -15.89
CA ARG A 291 19.17 -1.77 -16.99
C ARG A 291 18.18 -2.72 -17.69
N ASP A 292 18.56 -3.97 -17.85
CA ASP A 292 17.74 -5.01 -18.49
C ASP A 292 16.53 -5.37 -17.61
N THR A 293 16.77 -5.58 -16.30
CA THR A 293 15.70 -5.85 -15.34
C THR A 293 14.72 -4.68 -15.25
N PHE A 294 15.24 -3.44 -15.25
CA PHE A 294 14.40 -2.24 -15.27
C PHE A 294 13.51 -2.17 -16.51
N GLY A 295 14.06 -2.49 -17.69
CA GLY A 295 13.29 -2.54 -18.93
C GLY A 295 12.12 -3.51 -18.85
N GLN A 296 12.37 -4.74 -18.37
CA GLN A 296 11.33 -5.76 -18.21
C GLN A 296 10.27 -5.37 -17.17
N GLU A 297 10.69 -4.81 -16.02
CA GLU A 297 9.77 -4.32 -14.99
C GLU A 297 8.91 -3.16 -15.51
N LEU A 298 9.50 -2.25 -16.28
CA LEU A 298 8.78 -1.10 -16.83
C LEU A 298 7.76 -1.53 -17.89
N ASP A 299 8.12 -2.46 -18.78
CA ASP A 299 7.21 -2.98 -19.80
C ASP A 299 5.95 -3.60 -19.16
N LYS A 300 6.15 -4.44 -18.12
CA LYS A 300 5.05 -5.02 -17.36
C LYS A 300 4.23 -3.98 -16.62
N ALA A 301 4.89 -2.97 -16.03
CA ALA A 301 4.20 -1.89 -15.33
C ALA A 301 3.35 -1.03 -16.29
N VAL A 302 3.82 -0.83 -17.52
CA VAL A 302 3.06 -0.15 -18.60
C VAL A 302 1.83 -0.96 -18.97
N ALA A 303 1.96 -2.26 -19.19
CA ALA A 303 0.84 -3.15 -19.52
C ALA A 303 -0.21 -3.16 -18.38
N GLU A 304 0.23 -3.37 -17.13
CA GLU A 304 -0.66 -3.36 -15.96
C GLU A 304 -1.39 -2.02 -15.78
N ALA A 305 -0.67 -0.92 -15.94
CA ALA A 305 -1.24 0.42 -15.79
C ALA A 305 -2.25 0.73 -16.91
N GLY A 306 -1.99 0.27 -18.13
CA GLY A 306 -2.90 0.37 -19.27
C GLY A 306 -4.19 -0.42 -19.04
N ASP A 307 -4.08 -1.70 -18.66
CA ASP A 307 -5.20 -2.60 -18.44
C ASP A 307 -6.16 -2.13 -17.32
N ARG A 308 -5.61 -1.45 -16.32
CA ARG A 308 -6.36 -1.01 -15.12
C ARG A 308 -6.57 0.50 -15.05
N SER A 309 -6.20 1.24 -16.09
CA SER A 309 -6.31 2.70 -16.14
C SER A 309 -5.69 3.37 -14.89
N THR A 310 -4.57 2.84 -14.40
CA THR A 310 -3.84 3.40 -13.28
C THR A 310 -2.71 4.32 -13.76
N ALA A 311 -2.31 5.29 -12.92
CA ALA A 311 -1.24 6.20 -13.27
C ALA A 311 0.14 5.52 -13.19
N LEU A 312 0.99 5.81 -14.14
CA LEU A 312 2.42 5.47 -14.16
C LEU A 312 3.19 6.68 -14.69
N SER A 313 4.22 7.11 -13.99
CA SER A 313 5.10 8.20 -14.42
C SER A 313 6.55 7.72 -14.45
N LEU A 314 7.30 8.20 -15.44
CA LEU A 314 8.72 7.90 -15.60
C LEU A 314 9.52 9.20 -15.53
N ALA A 315 10.56 9.21 -14.69
CA ALA A 315 11.49 10.31 -14.55
C ALA A 315 12.89 9.91 -15.02
N ARG A 316 13.59 10.84 -15.68
CA ARG A 316 15.01 10.76 -15.97
C ARG A 316 15.73 11.92 -15.34
N PHE A 317 16.70 11.61 -14.49
CA PHE A 317 17.57 12.57 -13.85
C PHE A 317 18.90 12.61 -14.65
N SER A 318 19.15 13.71 -15.34
CA SER A 318 20.38 13.94 -16.11
C SER A 318 21.25 14.92 -15.33
N PHE A 319 22.56 14.84 -15.56
CA PHE A 319 23.54 15.66 -14.86
C PHE A 319 24.31 16.49 -15.89
N ASP A 320 24.49 17.79 -15.57
CA ASP A 320 25.26 18.70 -16.43
C ASP A 320 26.78 18.45 -16.22
N GLY A 321 27.32 17.55 -17.05
CA GLY A 321 28.72 17.14 -17.02
C GLY A 321 28.95 15.71 -16.51
N PRO A 322 30.12 15.15 -16.77
CA PRO A 322 30.44 13.80 -16.36
C PRO A 322 30.54 13.72 -14.83
N LEU A 323 29.70 12.89 -14.25
CA LEU A 323 29.87 12.52 -12.83
C LEU A 323 31.09 11.64 -12.70
N ASP A 324 31.91 11.88 -11.66
CA ASP A 324 32.89 10.89 -11.27
C ASP A 324 32.18 9.59 -10.80
N ALA A 325 32.90 8.47 -10.82
CA ALA A 325 32.34 7.18 -10.48
C ALA A 325 31.74 7.15 -9.07
N ARG A 326 32.30 7.90 -8.13
CA ARG A 326 31.87 7.98 -6.75
C ARG A 326 30.56 8.79 -6.63
N ALA A 327 30.50 9.98 -7.22
CA ALA A 327 29.29 10.82 -7.21
C ALA A 327 28.11 10.11 -7.89
N SER A 328 28.37 9.40 -8.99
CA SER A 328 27.36 8.58 -9.67
C SER A 328 26.82 7.45 -8.78
N MET A 329 27.73 6.74 -8.06
CA MET A 329 27.32 5.69 -7.12
C MET A 329 26.54 6.25 -5.93
N ASP A 330 27.01 7.33 -5.35
CA ASP A 330 26.38 7.93 -4.18
C ASP A 330 24.99 8.50 -4.52
N SER A 331 24.82 9.06 -5.71
CA SER A 331 23.50 9.49 -6.20
C SER A 331 22.52 8.32 -6.39
N ALA A 332 23.00 7.23 -6.94
CA ALA A 332 22.18 6.02 -7.11
C ALA A 332 21.80 5.40 -5.75
N ARG A 333 22.73 5.32 -4.80
CA ARG A 333 22.47 4.87 -3.42
C ARG A 333 21.50 5.78 -2.68
N LEU A 334 21.62 7.10 -2.86
CA LEU A 334 20.68 8.05 -2.31
C LEU A 334 19.28 7.83 -2.89
N LEU A 335 19.18 7.64 -4.21
CA LEU A 335 17.91 7.32 -4.88
C LEU A 335 17.27 6.07 -4.28
N THR A 336 18.02 4.98 -4.13
CA THR A 336 17.52 3.71 -3.54
C THR A 336 16.91 3.91 -2.15
N ARG A 337 17.43 4.84 -1.35
CA ARG A 337 16.90 5.16 0.00
C ARG A 337 15.66 6.05 -0.02
N LEU A 338 15.45 6.79 -1.10
CA LEU A 338 14.37 7.78 -1.21
C LEU A 338 13.13 7.25 -1.93
N ILE A 339 13.28 6.19 -2.73
CA ILE A 339 12.19 5.58 -3.47
C ILE A 339 11.35 4.66 -2.57
N ARG A 340 10.08 4.52 -2.91
CA ARG A 340 9.17 3.60 -2.23
C ARG A 340 9.40 2.16 -2.71
N ASN A 341 8.97 1.18 -1.94
CA ASN A 341 9.08 -0.24 -2.33
C ASN A 341 8.37 -0.58 -3.66
N ASN A 342 7.40 0.22 -4.05
CA ASN A 342 6.65 0.02 -5.30
C ASN A 342 7.29 0.72 -6.49
N ASP A 343 8.15 1.72 -6.25
CA ASP A 343 8.88 2.44 -7.28
C ASP A 343 10.19 1.71 -7.55
N PHE A 344 10.69 1.82 -8.75
CA PHE A 344 11.94 1.16 -9.13
C PHE A 344 12.73 2.01 -10.10
N GLY A 345 14.04 1.87 -10.07
CA GLY A 345 14.93 2.65 -10.89
C GLY A 345 16.17 1.90 -11.33
N CYS A 346 16.84 2.43 -12.31
CA CYS A 346 18.15 1.95 -12.76
C CYS A 346 19.07 3.13 -13.10
N ARG A 347 20.34 2.79 -13.28
CA ARG A 347 21.30 3.68 -13.90
C ARG A 347 21.30 3.41 -15.40
N ASP A 348 21.24 4.48 -16.22
CA ASP A 348 21.33 4.39 -17.67
C ASP A 348 22.80 4.41 -18.15
N GLY A 349 23.03 4.02 -19.41
CA GLY A 349 24.38 3.92 -19.96
C GLY A 349 25.17 5.22 -20.01
N ASP A 350 24.46 6.35 -20.09
CA ASP A 350 25.04 7.71 -20.07
C ASP A 350 25.25 8.27 -18.65
N GLY A 351 24.98 7.47 -17.61
CA GLY A 351 25.11 7.87 -16.22
C GLY A 351 23.88 8.56 -15.63
N ALA A 352 22.84 8.81 -16.43
CA ALA A 352 21.55 9.29 -15.93
C ALA A 352 20.88 8.23 -15.04
N LEU A 353 19.94 8.67 -14.20
CA LEU A 353 19.13 7.78 -13.38
C LEU A 353 17.69 7.77 -13.93
N LEU A 354 17.15 6.59 -14.18
CA LEU A 354 15.77 6.39 -14.54
C LEU A 354 14.98 5.93 -13.31
N LEU A 355 13.77 6.47 -13.13
CA LEU A 355 12.89 6.13 -12.00
C LEU A 355 11.46 6.03 -12.45
N ALA A 356 10.86 4.86 -12.28
CA ALA A 356 9.45 4.60 -12.52
C ALA A 356 8.66 4.80 -11.21
N PHE A 357 7.68 5.68 -11.24
CA PHE A 357 6.73 5.95 -10.17
C PHE A 357 5.43 5.23 -10.46
N THR A 358 5.20 4.11 -9.80
CA THR A 358 3.95 3.35 -9.95
C THR A 358 2.81 4.03 -9.23
N GLN A 359 1.59 3.94 -9.79
CA GLN A 359 0.37 4.54 -9.23
C GLN A 359 0.56 6.02 -8.84
N THR A 360 1.29 6.75 -9.67
CA THR A 360 1.65 8.14 -9.41
C THR A 360 1.43 8.96 -10.68
N ASP A 361 0.55 9.95 -10.59
CA ASP A 361 0.25 10.87 -11.67
C ASP A 361 1.38 11.88 -11.90
N LEU A 362 1.29 12.64 -13.00
CA LEU A 362 2.31 13.61 -13.38
C LEU A 362 2.54 14.67 -12.29
N ARG A 363 1.49 15.15 -11.64
CA ARG A 363 1.58 16.20 -10.61
C ARG A 363 2.33 15.69 -9.37
N ALA A 364 1.95 14.51 -8.87
CA ALA A 364 2.60 13.89 -7.74
C ALA A 364 4.04 13.48 -8.08
N ALA A 365 4.28 12.91 -9.27
CA ALA A 365 5.61 12.55 -9.75
C ALA A 365 6.53 13.78 -9.83
N HIS A 366 6.01 14.92 -10.32
CA HIS A 366 6.77 16.16 -10.40
C HIS A 366 7.24 16.67 -9.03
N VAL A 367 6.35 16.62 -8.01
CA VAL A 367 6.70 17.01 -6.64
C VAL A 367 7.81 16.12 -6.07
N VAL A 368 7.66 14.80 -6.24
CA VAL A 368 8.64 13.83 -5.72
C VAL A 368 9.96 13.95 -6.46
N ALA A 369 9.93 14.03 -7.78
CA ALA A 369 11.14 14.13 -8.61
C ALA A 369 11.94 15.42 -8.32
N ARG A 370 11.26 16.57 -8.16
CA ARG A 370 11.92 17.80 -7.74
C ARG A 370 12.58 17.69 -6.37
N ARG A 371 11.91 17.05 -5.41
CA ARG A 371 12.50 16.81 -4.08
C ARG A 371 13.74 15.94 -4.17
N ILE A 372 13.69 14.86 -4.95
CA ILE A 372 14.84 13.96 -5.17
C ILE A 372 15.98 14.73 -5.85
N ALA A 373 15.72 15.49 -6.91
CA ALA A 373 16.73 16.29 -7.60
C ALA A 373 17.41 17.31 -6.66
N GLY A 374 16.61 17.97 -5.81
CA GLY A 374 17.14 18.89 -4.79
C GLY A 374 18.05 18.20 -3.77
N LEU A 375 17.68 16.99 -3.32
CA LEU A 375 18.51 16.22 -2.40
C LEU A 375 19.79 15.73 -3.07
N ILE A 376 19.74 15.22 -4.31
CA ILE A 376 20.93 14.84 -5.08
C ILE A 376 21.86 16.04 -5.25
N LYS A 377 21.33 17.19 -5.66
CA LYS A 377 22.10 18.42 -5.81
C LYS A 377 22.81 18.82 -4.51
N ASN A 378 22.11 18.82 -3.39
CA ASN A 378 22.68 19.20 -2.09
C ASN A 378 23.72 18.19 -1.59
N PHE A 379 23.53 16.91 -1.88
CA PHE A 379 24.48 15.86 -1.52
C PHE A 379 25.78 15.94 -2.34
N MET A 380 25.69 16.32 -3.63
CA MET A 380 26.82 16.49 -4.53
C MET A 380 27.58 17.80 -4.31
N LEU A 381 27.00 18.76 -3.60
CA LEU A 381 27.65 20.05 -3.28
C LEU A 381 28.72 19.97 -2.18
N ILE A 382 29.05 18.78 -1.65
CA ILE A 382 30.22 18.59 -0.79
C ILE A 382 31.45 18.68 -1.68
N PRO A 383 32.21 19.79 -1.67
CA PRO A 383 33.17 20.07 -2.73
C PRO A 383 34.37 19.15 -2.64
N GLN A 384 34.63 18.39 -3.69
CA GLN A 384 35.95 17.82 -3.91
C GLN A 384 36.88 18.79 -4.68
N ARG A 385 36.33 19.79 -5.39
CA ARG A 385 37.06 20.92 -5.97
C ARG A 385 36.16 22.15 -6.05
N ALA A 386 36.69 23.31 -5.65
CA ALA A 386 35.97 24.58 -5.78
C ALA A 386 35.72 24.88 -7.27
N GLY A 387 34.49 24.84 -7.72
CA GLY A 387 34.12 25.27 -9.06
C GLY A 387 33.04 24.42 -9.76
N ASP A 388 32.91 23.13 -9.50
CA ASP A 388 32.00 22.26 -10.25
C ASP A 388 30.63 22.15 -9.58
N LYS A 389 29.69 22.98 -10.02
CA LYS A 389 28.27 22.85 -9.68
C LYS A 389 27.64 21.85 -10.65
N VAL A 390 27.48 20.60 -10.26
CA VAL A 390 26.68 19.65 -11.04
C VAL A 390 25.22 19.97 -10.81
N ALA A 391 24.52 20.43 -11.84
CA ALA A 391 23.08 20.59 -11.80
C ALA A 391 22.41 19.29 -12.26
N ALA A 392 21.40 18.85 -11.52
CA ALA A 392 20.55 17.74 -11.91
C ALA A 392 19.30 18.29 -12.61
N SER A 393 19.10 17.95 -13.87
CA SER A 393 17.87 18.22 -14.61
C SER A 393 16.95 17.00 -14.55
N VAL A 394 15.62 17.21 -14.58
CA VAL A 394 14.63 16.14 -14.51
C VAL A 394 13.68 16.25 -15.68
N THR A 395 13.62 15.21 -16.50
CA THR A 395 12.57 15.02 -17.50
C THR A 395 11.54 14.04 -16.99
N LEU A 396 10.25 14.37 -17.15
CA LEU A 396 9.14 13.56 -16.69
C LEU A 396 8.17 13.26 -17.82
N ALA A 397 7.70 12.01 -17.89
CA ALA A 397 6.58 11.62 -18.73
C ALA A 397 5.62 10.73 -17.93
N THR A 398 4.31 10.91 -18.14
CA THR A 398 3.28 10.02 -17.60
C THR A 398 2.71 9.15 -18.70
N LEU A 399 2.27 7.95 -18.35
CA LEU A 399 1.61 7.02 -19.26
C LEU A 399 0.30 7.64 -19.75
N LYS A 400 0.08 7.55 -21.06
CA LYS A 400 -1.17 7.95 -21.73
C LYS A 400 -1.89 6.71 -22.24
N SER A 401 -3.18 6.83 -22.50
CA SER A 401 -3.95 5.76 -23.15
C SER A 401 -3.31 5.37 -24.48
N GLY A 402 -3.10 4.07 -24.70
CA GLY A 402 -2.46 3.54 -25.89
C GLY A 402 -0.93 3.62 -25.93
N ASP A 403 -0.30 4.11 -24.86
CA ASP A 403 1.16 4.09 -24.78
C ASP A 403 1.72 2.66 -24.63
N THR A 404 2.90 2.49 -25.22
CA THR A 404 3.76 1.32 -25.03
C THR A 404 5.00 1.71 -24.21
N PHE A 405 5.77 0.73 -23.77
CA PHE A 405 7.10 0.92 -23.20
C PHE A 405 7.96 1.88 -24.04
N ASP A 406 8.06 1.62 -25.36
CA ASP A 406 8.90 2.42 -26.26
C ASP A 406 8.40 3.87 -26.40
N SER A 407 7.09 4.10 -26.43
CA SER A 407 6.55 5.45 -26.55
C SER A 407 6.78 6.26 -25.26
N LEU A 408 6.65 5.64 -24.09
CA LEU A 408 6.93 6.27 -22.80
C LEU A 408 8.42 6.59 -22.66
N MET A 409 9.28 5.61 -22.99
CA MET A 409 10.74 5.79 -22.98
C MET A 409 11.19 6.90 -23.93
N ARG A 410 10.71 6.93 -25.18
CA ARG A 410 11.06 8.01 -26.13
C ARG A 410 10.69 9.39 -25.61
N ARG A 411 9.55 9.55 -24.94
CA ARG A 411 9.17 10.87 -24.37
C ARG A 411 10.10 11.33 -23.25
N VAL A 412 10.63 10.41 -22.46
CA VAL A 412 11.59 10.75 -21.40
C VAL A 412 12.99 10.98 -21.94
N MET A 413 13.37 10.23 -22.99
CA MET A 413 14.69 10.35 -23.62
C MET A 413 14.75 11.47 -24.67
N GLY A 414 13.65 11.74 -25.36
CA GLY A 414 13.59 12.62 -26.55
C GLY A 414 13.58 14.13 -26.27
N SER A 415 13.41 14.56 -25.03
CA SER A 415 13.54 15.99 -24.66
C SER A 415 14.96 16.57 -24.80
N GLN A 416 15.97 15.74 -25.09
CA GLN A 416 17.33 16.22 -25.32
C GLN A 416 17.59 16.64 -26.78
N ALA A 417 16.76 16.22 -27.74
CA ALA A 417 16.96 16.58 -29.13
C ALA A 417 16.47 18.01 -29.49
N VAL A 418 15.69 18.64 -28.62
CA VAL A 418 15.12 19.99 -28.85
C VAL A 418 15.89 21.10 -28.13
N ALA A 419 16.81 20.76 -27.21
CA ALA A 419 17.63 21.73 -26.47
C ALA A 419 19.06 21.91 -27.06
N ALA A 420 19.31 21.32 -28.22
CA ALA A 420 20.61 21.37 -28.92
C ALA A 420 20.51 21.92 -30.36
N GLU A 421 19.46 22.72 -30.68
CA GLU A 421 19.43 23.57 -31.88
C GLU A 421 19.35 25.07 -31.54
#